data_5ee44823bb6df3350f5faf20d1817d06
#
_entry.id   5ee44823bb6df3350f5faf20d1817d06
#
_cell.length_a   1.000
_cell.length_b   1.000
_cell.length_c   1.000
_cell.angle_alpha   90.00
_cell.angle_beta   90.00
_cell.angle_gamma   90.00
#
_symmetry.space_group_name_H-M   'P 1'
#
loop_
_entity.id
_entity.type
_entity.pdbx_description
1 polymer ?
#
loop_
_entity_poly.entity_id
_entity_poly.type
_entity_poly.pdbx_seq_one_letter_code
_entity_poly.pdbx_strand_id
1 'polypeptide(L)'
;MSSQNNNGQIYGLYIENEEVFKEYLDERNRDMDELRDRLYDSGAVFINEDFEDVYIESAIDNSTFDYSNKPSEDVWILPLSKWPTLLKPAYNSEDEIITELKNRYSPILPKDFDYHNNIVYASYVVWW
;
A
#
# COMPACT_ATOMS: atom_id res chain seq x y z
N MET A 1 -9.56 -21.31 -22.93
CA MET A 1 -9.96 -20.81 -21.61
C MET A 1 -9.64 -19.34 -21.49
N SER A 2 -10.62 -18.57 -21.08
CA SER A 2 -10.42 -17.13 -20.95
C SER A 2 -9.62 -16.81 -19.70
N SER A 3 -8.83 -15.75 -19.78
CA SER A 3 -8.18 -15.19 -18.61
C SER A 3 -9.22 -14.66 -17.63
N GLN A 4 -8.96 -14.85 -16.35
CA GLN A 4 -9.81 -14.26 -15.33
C GLN A 4 -9.24 -12.92 -14.91
N ASN A 5 -10.12 -11.97 -14.63
CA ASN A 5 -9.71 -10.73 -14.03
C ASN A 5 -10.33 -10.60 -12.64
N ASN A 6 -9.63 -9.96 -11.74
CA ASN A 6 -10.12 -9.65 -10.42
C ASN A 6 -10.06 -8.15 -10.19
N ASN A 7 -11.18 -7.60 -9.77
CA ASN A 7 -11.26 -6.22 -9.36
C ASN A 7 -10.90 -6.13 -7.88
N GLY A 8 -10.03 -5.18 -7.54
CA GLY A 8 -9.62 -4.99 -6.17
C GLY A 8 -9.73 -3.54 -5.74
N GLN A 9 -9.87 -3.35 -4.45
CA GLN A 9 -9.88 -2.03 -3.82
C GLN A 9 -9.15 -2.14 -2.49
N ILE A 10 -8.39 -1.11 -2.16
CA ILE A 10 -7.61 -1.09 -0.93
C ILE A 10 -7.45 0.34 -0.43
N TYR A 11 -7.62 0.52 0.88
CA TYR A 11 -7.18 1.72 1.58
C TYR A 11 -5.91 1.38 2.32
N GLY A 12 -4.87 2.17 2.14
CA GLY A 12 -3.62 1.83 2.80
C GLY A 12 -2.52 2.85 2.60
N LEU A 13 -1.32 2.42 2.94
CA LEU A 13 -0.12 3.23 2.88
C LEU A 13 0.62 2.95 1.57
N TYR A 14 0.81 4.01 0.78
CA TYR A 14 1.51 3.93 -0.50
C TYR A 14 3.02 3.89 -0.28
N ILE A 15 3.66 2.87 -0.82
CA ILE A 15 5.10 2.70 -0.76
C ILE A 15 5.62 2.79 -2.20
N GLU A 16 6.19 3.91 -2.54
CA GLU A 16 6.67 4.19 -3.88
C GLU A 16 7.83 3.30 -4.28
N ASN A 17 8.68 2.92 -3.30
CA ASN A 17 9.92 2.24 -3.60
C ASN A 17 10.30 1.34 -2.43
N GLU A 18 10.70 0.10 -2.75
CA GLU A 18 11.11 -0.87 -1.72
C GLU A 18 12.36 -0.47 -0.95
N GLU A 19 13.10 0.53 -1.40
CA GLU A 19 14.27 1.02 -0.67
C GLU A 19 13.93 1.53 0.73
N VAL A 20 12.68 1.91 0.97
CA VAL A 20 12.27 2.33 2.32
C VAL A 20 12.41 1.20 3.35
N PHE A 21 12.46 -0.05 2.89
CA PHE A 21 12.61 -1.20 3.78
C PHE A 21 14.07 -1.58 4.03
N LYS A 22 15.00 -0.95 3.35
CA LYS A 22 16.40 -1.34 3.38
C LYS A 22 17.01 -1.29 4.78
N GLU A 23 16.73 -0.22 5.52
CA GLU A 23 17.26 -0.07 6.87
C GLU A 23 16.81 -1.21 7.78
N TYR A 24 15.53 -1.55 7.71
CA TYR A 24 14.97 -2.66 8.46
C TYR A 24 15.64 -3.98 8.08
N LEU A 25 15.79 -4.23 6.77
CA LEU A 25 16.38 -5.48 6.29
C LEU A 25 17.85 -5.62 6.71
N ASP A 26 18.61 -4.53 6.62
CA ASP A 26 20.02 -4.52 7.01
C ASP A 26 20.18 -4.76 8.51
N GLU A 27 19.37 -4.10 9.33
CA GLU A 27 19.44 -4.25 10.78
C GLU A 27 19.07 -5.65 11.23
N ARG A 28 18.16 -6.32 10.53
CA ARG A 28 17.66 -7.64 10.88
C ARG A 28 18.35 -8.76 10.12
N ASN A 29 19.26 -8.42 9.22
CA ASN A 29 19.92 -9.39 8.36
C ASN A 29 18.91 -10.30 7.64
N ARG A 30 17.88 -9.68 7.08
CA ARG A 30 16.82 -10.36 6.34
C ARG A 30 16.86 -9.96 4.88
N ASP A 31 16.30 -10.78 4.00
CA ASP A 31 16.23 -10.44 2.60
C ASP A 31 14.86 -9.91 2.20
N MET A 32 14.81 -9.26 1.03
CA MET A 32 13.58 -8.63 0.55
C MET A 32 12.50 -9.66 0.20
N ASP A 33 12.89 -10.82 -0.31
CA ASP A 33 11.93 -11.86 -0.69
C ASP A 33 11.12 -12.34 0.52
N GLU A 34 11.78 -12.48 1.65
CA GLU A 34 11.12 -12.86 2.89
C GLU A 34 10.13 -11.79 3.34
N LEU A 35 10.51 -10.52 3.22
CA LEU A 35 9.62 -9.42 3.57
C LEU A 35 8.42 -9.35 2.61
N ARG A 36 8.63 -9.56 1.32
CA ARG A 36 7.54 -9.59 0.34
C ARG A 36 6.50 -10.64 0.70
N ASP A 37 6.93 -11.84 1.09
CA ASP A 37 6.02 -12.90 1.49
C ASP A 37 5.17 -12.48 2.69
N ARG A 38 5.78 -11.82 3.65
CA ARG A 38 5.07 -11.32 4.83
C ARG A 38 4.07 -10.23 4.48
N LEU A 39 4.44 -9.34 3.55
CA LEU A 39 3.53 -8.29 3.10
C LEU A 39 2.32 -8.87 2.38
N TYR A 40 2.52 -9.86 1.51
CA TYR A 40 1.42 -10.56 0.86
C TYR A 40 0.51 -11.23 1.88
N ASP A 41 1.07 -11.89 2.87
CA ASP A 41 0.30 -12.56 3.92
C ASP A 41 -0.52 -11.57 4.74
N SER A 42 -0.06 -10.32 4.87
CA SER A 42 -0.80 -9.28 5.59
C SER A 42 -1.87 -8.59 4.75
N GLY A 43 -1.98 -8.95 3.48
CA GLY A 43 -2.97 -8.36 2.59
C GLY A 43 -2.45 -7.19 1.76
N ALA A 44 -1.15 -6.92 1.79
CA ALA A 44 -0.57 -5.87 0.97
C ALA A 44 -0.67 -6.20 -0.52
N VAL A 45 -0.79 -5.17 -1.34
CA VAL A 45 -0.91 -5.30 -2.78
C VAL A 45 0.34 -4.74 -3.44
N PHE A 46 0.95 -5.53 -4.32
CA PHE A 46 2.12 -5.12 -5.09
C PHE A 46 1.67 -4.84 -6.52
N ILE A 47 1.47 -3.58 -6.85
CA ILE A 47 1.00 -3.17 -8.16
C ILE A 47 2.15 -3.23 -9.15
N ASN A 48 2.04 -4.12 -10.12
CA ASN A 48 3.07 -4.40 -11.12
C ASN A 48 2.46 -4.40 -12.52
N GLU A 49 3.20 -4.94 -13.50
CA GLU A 49 2.77 -4.93 -14.90
C GLU A 49 1.52 -5.75 -15.18
N ASP A 50 1.14 -6.66 -14.29
CA ASP A 50 -0.07 -7.47 -14.44
C ASP A 50 -1.34 -6.74 -14.05
N PHE A 51 -1.21 -5.54 -13.47
CA PHE A 51 -2.34 -4.74 -13.04
C PHE A 51 -2.76 -3.77 -14.13
N GLU A 52 -4.06 -3.63 -14.31
CA GLU A 52 -4.66 -2.72 -15.28
C GLU A 52 -5.71 -1.84 -14.62
N ASP A 53 -6.08 -0.76 -15.30
CA ASP A 53 -7.10 0.18 -14.81
C ASP A 53 -6.83 0.64 -13.38
N VAL A 54 -5.56 0.88 -13.07
CA VAL A 54 -5.14 1.29 -11.73
C VAL A 54 -5.48 2.76 -11.51
N TYR A 55 -6.21 3.03 -10.45
CA TYR A 55 -6.53 4.37 -10.01
C TYR A 55 -6.12 4.52 -8.55
N ILE A 56 -5.33 5.53 -8.24
CA ILE A 56 -4.82 5.77 -6.89
C ILE A 56 -5.06 7.24 -6.56
N GLU A 57 -5.68 7.49 -5.41
CA GLU A 57 -5.92 8.85 -4.96
C GLU A 57 -5.63 8.97 -3.46
N SER A 58 -5.42 10.20 -2.99
CA SER A 58 -5.30 10.44 -1.57
C SER A 58 -6.61 10.09 -0.86
N ALA A 59 -6.52 9.34 0.22
CA ALA A 59 -7.70 8.99 1.02
C ALA A 59 -8.07 10.10 2.02
N ILE A 60 -7.18 11.06 2.24
CA ILE A 60 -7.38 12.14 3.21
C ILE A 60 -7.58 13.47 2.51
N ASP A 61 -6.72 13.80 1.56
CA ASP A 61 -6.74 15.07 0.86
C ASP A 61 -6.52 14.82 -0.63
N ASN A 62 -7.55 14.99 -1.41
CA ASN A 62 -7.53 14.70 -2.84
C ASN A 62 -6.62 15.62 -3.65
N SER A 63 -6.08 16.67 -3.03
CA SER A 63 -5.28 17.66 -3.76
C SER A 63 -3.82 17.26 -3.92
N THR A 64 -3.32 16.36 -3.10
CA THR A 64 -1.88 16.09 -3.02
C THR A 64 -1.42 14.82 -3.71
N PHE A 65 -2.34 13.93 -4.05
CA PHE A 65 -1.98 12.63 -4.60
C PHE A 65 -3.06 12.20 -5.59
N ASP A 66 -2.75 12.29 -6.86
CA ASP A 66 -3.72 11.96 -7.89
C ASP A 66 -3.04 11.22 -9.03
N TYR A 67 -3.10 9.90 -8.96
CA TYR A 67 -2.65 9.06 -10.07
C TYR A 67 -3.87 8.44 -10.74
N SER A 68 -4.22 8.98 -11.89
CA SER A 68 -5.30 8.40 -12.69
C SER A 68 -4.83 7.22 -13.55
N ASN A 69 -3.53 6.96 -13.55
CA ASN A 69 -2.93 5.88 -14.35
C ASN A 69 -2.02 5.04 -13.48
N LYS A 70 -1.75 3.83 -13.96
CA LYS A 70 -0.81 2.92 -13.30
C LYS A 70 0.55 3.60 -13.17
N PRO A 71 1.19 3.53 -12.00
CA PRO A 71 2.53 4.07 -11.80
C PRO A 71 3.54 3.43 -12.77
N SER A 72 4.58 4.19 -13.11
CA SER A 72 5.63 3.70 -14.03
C SER A 72 6.52 2.63 -13.41
N GLU A 73 6.56 2.55 -12.10
CA GLU A 73 7.34 1.55 -11.36
C GLU A 73 6.44 0.76 -10.43
N ASP A 74 6.91 -0.41 -10.03
CA ASP A 74 6.17 -1.27 -9.13
C ASP A 74 6.08 -0.63 -7.75
N VAL A 75 4.88 -0.64 -7.17
CA VAL A 75 4.62 0.01 -5.88
C VAL A 75 3.85 -0.92 -4.96
N TRP A 76 4.02 -0.73 -3.66
CA TRP A 76 3.27 -1.44 -2.65
C TRP A 76 2.17 -0.56 -2.08
N ILE A 77 1.03 -1.18 -1.73
CA ILE A 77 0.03 -0.55 -0.89
C ILE A 77 -0.17 -1.47 0.32
N LEU A 78 0.16 -0.93 1.49
CA LEU A 78 0.06 -1.67 2.75
C LEU A 78 -1.31 -1.39 3.37
N PRO A 79 -2.11 -2.42 3.67
CA PRO A 79 -3.50 -2.20 4.06
C PRO A 79 -3.63 -1.42 5.36
N LEU A 80 -4.60 -0.53 5.39
CA LEU A 80 -4.93 0.27 6.58
C LEU A 80 -5.55 -0.60 7.67
N SER A 81 -6.27 -1.63 7.29
CA SER A 81 -6.90 -2.53 8.24
C SER A 81 -6.61 -3.97 7.87
N LYS A 82 -6.76 -4.85 8.85
CA LYS A 82 -6.56 -6.29 8.67
C LYS A 82 -7.45 -6.88 7.58
N TRP A 83 -8.59 -6.26 7.35
CA TRP A 83 -9.55 -6.71 6.36
C TRP A 83 -9.66 -5.67 5.26
N PRO A 84 -9.32 -6.01 3.99
CA PRO A 84 -9.62 -5.13 2.89
C PRO A 84 -11.12 -4.86 2.87
N THR A 85 -11.50 -3.60 2.85
CA THR A 85 -12.91 -3.25 2.81
C THR A 85 -13.18 -2.41 1.59
N LEU A 86 -14.37 -2.58 1.02
CA LEU A 86 -14.83 -1.76 -0.08
C LEU A 86 -15.21 -0.36 0.38
N LEU A 87 -15.33 -0.19 1.69
CA LEU A 87 -15.75 1.08 2.29
C LEU A 87 -14.56 1.72 2.99
N LYS A 88 -14.52 3.03 2.94
CA LYS A 88 -13.52 3.79 3.67
C LYS A 88 -13.65 3.45 5.16
N PRO A 89 -12.55 3.10 5.83
CA PRO A 89 -12.61 2.81 7.25
C PRO A 89 -13.17 3.99 8.05
N ALA A 90 -13.96 3.67 9.07
CA ALA A 90 -14.58 4.70 9.91
C ALA A 90 -13.58 5.15 10.99
N TYR A 91 -12.82 6.18 10.67
CA TYR A 91 -11.91 6.82 11.62
C TYR A 91 -12.43 8.23 11.89
N ASN A 92 -12.29 8.66 13.13
CA ASN A 92 -12.77 9.98 13.55
C ASN A 92 -11.84 11.11 13.12
N SER A 93 -10.56 10.78 12.89
CA SER A 93 -9.58 11.79 12.51
C SER A 93 -8.43 11.17 11.74
N GLU A 94 -7.71 12.03 11.03
CA GLU A 94 -6.48 11.65 10.36
C GLU A 94 -5.44 11.12 11.35
N ASP A 95 -5.38 11.70 12.53
CA ASP A 95 -4.42 11.24 13.56
C ASP A 95 -4.64 9.79 13.96
N GLU A 96 -5.89 9.36 14.01
CA GLU A 96 -6.21 7.95 14.29
C GLU A 96 -5.68 7.03 13.19
N ILE A 97 -5.82 7.44 11.93
CA ILE A 97 -5.32 6.68 10.80
C ILE A 97 -3.81 6.56 10.87
N ILE A 98 -3.13 7.68 11.11
CA ILE A 98 -1.66 7.71 11.20
C ILE A 98 -1.19 6.84 12.38
N THR A 99 -1.86 6.91 13.51
CA THR A 99 -1.52 6.10 14.68
C THR A 99 -1.64 4.61 14.36
N GLU A 100 -2.71 4.21 13.70
CA GLU A 100 -2.91 2.83 13.28
C GLU A 100 -1.81 2.35 12.34
N LEU A 101 -1.47 3.16 11.35
CA LEU A 101 -0.42 2.83 10.39
C LEU A 101 0.94 2.74 11.05
N LYS A 102 1.25 3.64 11.96
CA LYS A 102 2.51 3.59 12.71
C LYS A 102 2.60 2.33 13.58
N ASN A 103 1.51 1.97 14.22
CA ASN A 103 1.49 0.76 15.04
C ASN A 103 1.76 -0.49 14.21
N ARG A 104 1.26 -0.52 12.97
CA ARG A 104 1.42 -1.68 12.08
C ARG A 104 2.78 -1.72 11.41
N TYR A 105 3.24 -0.59 10.90
CA TYR A 105 4.32 -0.56 9.92
C TYR A 105 5.59 0.15 10.37
N SER A 106 5.59 0.85 11.51
CA SER A 106 6.80 1.53 11.96
C SER A 106 8.00 0.60 12.13
N PRO A 107 7.84 -0.68 12.51
CA PRO A 107 9.00 -1.56 12.61
C PRO A 107 9.74 -1.79 11.30
N ILE A 108 9.08 -1.64 10.15
CA ILE A 108 9.70 -1.89 8.85
C ILE A 108 9.95 -0.62 8.04
N LEU A 109 9.54 0.54 8.55
CA LEU A 109 9.69 1.82 7.85
C LEU A 109 10.67 2.74 8.54
N PRO A 110 11.30 3.68 7.81
CA PRO A 110 12.17 4.68 8.43
C PRO A 110 11.40 5.55 9.43
N LYS A 111 12.10 6.08 10.41
CA LYS A 111 11.49 6.94 11.43
C LYS A 111 10.89 8.22 10.85
N ASP A 112 11.47 8.71 9.77
CA ASP A 112 11.06 9.94 9.09
C ASP A 112 10.09 9.70 7.94
N PHE A 113 9.53 8.49 7.83
CA PHE A 113 8.58 8.17 6.78
C PHE A 113 7.35 9.08 6.88
N ASP A 114 6.95 9.62 5.73
CA ASP A 114 5.80 10.55 5.65
C ASP A 114 4.49 9.77 5.52
N TYR A 115 3.85 9.51 6.64
CA TYR A 115 2.57 8.79 6.64
C TYR A 115 1.44 9.64 6.07
N HIS A 116 1.42 10.93 6.42
CA HIS A 116 0.33 11.84 6.04
C HIS A 116 0.09 11.88 4.54
N ASN A 117 1.16 12.03 3.76
CA ASN A 117 1.03 12.22 2.31
C ASN A 117 0.95 10.92 1.52
N ASN A 118 0.96 9.77 2.20
CA ASN A 118 0.97 8.47 1.53
C ASN A 118 -0.21 7.57 1.89
N ILE A 119 -1.26 8.12 2.47
CA ILE A 119 -2.48 7.37 2.76
C ILE A 119 -3.39 7.48 1.54
N VAL A 120 -3.64 6.34 0.89
CA VAL A 120 -4.31 6.31 -0.40
C VAL A 120 -5.48 5.34 -0.42
N TYR A 121 -6.37 5.56 -1.37
CA TYR A 121 -7.33 4.59 -1.86
C TYR A 121 -6.90 4.18 -3.26
N ALA A 122 -6.92 2.88 -3.53
CA ALA A 122 -6.62 2.38 -4.86
C ALA A 122 -7.67 1.39 -5.33
N SER A 123 -7.96 1.43 -6.63
CA SER A 123 -8.76 0.42 -7.29
C SER A 123 -7.97 -0.10 -8.49
N TYR A 124 -8.19 -1.36 -8.85
CA TYR A 124 -7.41 -1.98 -9.90
C TYR A 124 -8.09 -3.23 -10.43
N VAL A 125 -7.61 -3.66 -11.61
CA VAL A 125 -7.94 -4.97 -12.18
C VAL A 125 -6.63 -5.72 -12.33
N VAL A 126 -6.59 -6.95 -11.86
CA VAL A 126 -5.41 -7.80 -12.02
C VAL A 126 -5.80 -9.04 -12.85
N TRP A 127 -4.92 -9.40 -13.78
CA TRP A 127 -5.10 -10.54 -14.67
C TRP A 127 -4.18 -11.68 -14.28
N TRP A 128 -4.70 -12.89 -14.32
CA TRP A 128 -3.90 -14.09 -14.16
C TRP A 128 -4.47 -15.29 -14.89
#